data_c035ecacb11aeac38e2f0b9b4d02d72f
#
_entry.id   c035ecacb11aeac38e2f0b9b4d02d72f
#
_cell.length_a   1.000
_cell.length_b   1.000
_cell.length_c   1.000
_cell.angle_alpha   90.00
_cell.angle_beta   90.00
_cell.angle_gamma   90.00
#
_symmetry.space_group_name_H-M   'P 1'
#
loop_
_entity.id
_entity.type
_entity.pdbx_description
1 polymer ?
#
loop_
_entity_poly.entity_id
_entity_poly.type
_entity_poly.pdbx_seq_one_letter_code
_entity_poly.pdbx_strand_id
1 'polypeptide(L)'
;LGIAHTRWATHGAPTEANAHPHFSATDLAVVHNGIIENHEELRTRLQGLGYVFSSQTDTETIVHLLHHLQKTHADLADALKAAVQQLHGAYGLAVISASQPDRLLAARSGSPLVIGLGIGENFLASDPLALRQVTDRFIYLEEGDIAEIRRDSVQIWDVAGQPVQREAVQYHEGAEAADKGEYRHFMLKEIHEQPKVVQRTLEDRLAADHVLIQAFGPQAAELFAKVRNVQIVACGTSYHAGMVARYWLEALTGIPCQIEVASEFRYRQVAVQPDSLFITISQSGETADTLAAMRVAREQGAKVLAICNTNGATIPRESDAVIYTHAGPEIGVASTKGFLTQVVACYLLGLYLAQVRGMKYGDEIRGVMSELDQMPGKIQEVLDEIEPVYELARVMAKEEEAVFFLGRHVGYPVALEGALKLKEIAYMHAEGFAAGELKHGPIAVI
;
A
#
# COMPACT_ATOMS: atom_id res chain seq x y z
N LEU A 1 8.31 -0.77 28.69
CA LEU A 1 8.37 -1.38 27.36
C LEU A 1 7.11 -2.19 27.10
N GLY A 2 6.53 -2.12 25.90
CA GLY A 2 5.33 -2.87 25.53
C GLY A 2 5.21 -3.02 24.01
N ILE A 3 4.52 -4.09 23.57
CA ILE A 3 4.16 -4.34 22.18
C ILE A 3 2.65 -4.57 22.09
N ALA A 4 2.04 -4.16 21.00
CA ALA A 4 0.61 -4.35 20.72
C ALA A 4 0.39 -4.56 19.21
N HIS A 5 -0.75 -5.17 18.86
CA HIS A 5 -1.09 -5.46 17.49
C HIS A 5 -2.60 -5.51 17.31
N THR A 6 -3.13 -4.89 16.25
CA THR A 6 -4.57 -4.87 15.94
C THR A 6 -5.05 -6.09 15.16
N ARG A 7 -4.14 -6.88 14.66
CA ARG A 7 -4.29 -8.10 13.87
C ARG A 7 -5.23 -8.01 12.68
N TRP A 8 -4.69 -8.22 11.49
CA TRP A 8 -5.44 -8.62 10.30
C TRP A 8 -5.30 -10.14 10.14
N ALA A 9 -6.39 -10.89 10.32
CA ALA A 9 -6.33 -12.36 10.39
C ALA A 9 -5.98 -12.97 9.02
N THR A 10 -4.77 -13.50 8.88
CA THR A 10 -4.32 -14.29 7.72
C THR A 10 -4.38 -15.79 7.99
N HIS A 11 -4.05 -16.22 9.22
CA HIS A 11 -4.07 -17.61 9.67
C HIS A 11 -4.86 -17.75 10.97
N GLY A 12 -5.80 -18.68 11.01
CA GLY A 12 -6.68 -18.93 12.15
C GLY A 12 -7.81 -17.92 12.32
N ALA A 13 -8.90 -18.35 12.93
CA ALA A 13 -10.09 -17.53 13.17
C ALA A 13 -9.79 -16.30 14.05
N PRO A 14 -10.60 -15.23 13.99
CA PRO A 14 -10.44 -14.05 14.84
C PRO A 14 -10.93 -14.34 16.28
N THR A 15 -10.15 -15.14 17.01
CA THR A 15 -10.39 -15.52 18.40
C THR A 15 -9.30 -14.94 19.30
N GLU A 16 -9.55 -14.88 20.61
CA GLU A 16 -8.57 -14.42 21.60
C GLU A 16 -7.29 -15.29 21.59
N ALA A 17 -7.40 -16.60 21.44
CA ALA A 17 -6.26 -17.51 21.36
C ALA A 17 -5.33 -17.22 20.15
N ASN A 18 -5.89 -16.65 19.09
CA ASN A 18 -5.16 -16.28 17.89
C ASN A 18 -4.76 -14.78 17.86
N ALA A 19 -5.05 -14.03 18.93
CA ALA A 19 -4.67 -12.61 19.02
C ALA A 19 -3.18 -12.48 19.38
N HIS A 20 -2.54 -11.42 18.87
CA HIS A 20 -1.20 -11.03 19.26
C HIS A 20 -1.21 -10.21 20.56
N PRO A 21 -0.11 -10.21 21.32
CA PRO A 21 1.14 -10.94 21.11
C PRO A 21 1.05 -12.43 21.41
N HIS A 22 1.88 -13.24 20.74
CA HIS A 22 2.09 -14.63 21.10
C HIS A 22 3.28 -14.79 22.05
N PHE A 23 3.23 -15.79 22.92
CA PHE A 23 4.20 -16.01 23.99
C PHE A 23 4.87 -17.37 23.87
N SER A 24 6.15 -17.47 24.27
CA SER A 24 6.80 -18.73 24.55
C SER A 24 7.39 -18.72 25.95
N ALA A 25 7.03 -19.71 26.75
CA ALA A 25 7.25 -19.70 28.20
C ALA A 25 6.67 -18.41 28.83
N THR A 26 7.32 -17.88 29.87
CA THR A 26 6.91 -16.63 30.53
C THR A 26 7.82 -15.46 30.20
N ASP A 27 8.75 -15.65 29.27
CA ASP A 27 9.83 -14.69 29.01
C ASP A 27 9.71 -13.94 27.68
N LEU A 28 9.31 -14.59 26.60
CA LEU A 28 9.27 -14.01 25.27
C LEU A 28 7.88 -13.65 24.80
N ALA A 29 7.73 -12.48 24.16
CA ALA A 29 6.53 -12.08 23.46
C ALA A 29 6.86 -11.54 22.07
N VAL A 30 6.04 -11.86 21.06
CA VAL A 30 6.20 -11.47 19.66
C VAL A 30 4.89 -10.95 19.09
N VAL A 31 4.96 -9.85 18.35
CA VAL A 31 3.92 -9.44 17.41
C VAL A 31 4.49 -9.49 15.97
N HIS A 32 3.63 -9.77 15.00
CA HIS A 32 4.04 -10.06 13.63
C HIS A 32 3.01 -9.50 12.64
N ASN A 33 3.49 -8.75 11.67
CA ASN A 33 2.78 -8.38 10.44
C ASN A 33 3.35 -9.21 9.29
N GLY A 34 2.51 -9.88 8.54
CA GLY A 34 2.93 -10.67 7.38
C GLY A 34 2.49 -12.12 7.43
N ILE A 35 3.17 -12.98 6.69
CA ILE A 35 2.88 -14.41 6.58
C ILE A 35 4.19 -15.18 6.56
N ILE A 36 4.32 -16.18 7.43
CA ILE A 36 5.43 -17.15 7.41
C ILE A 36 5.00 -18.38 6.61
N GLU A 37 5.49 -18.49 5.40
CA GLU A 37 5.09 -19.51 4.43
C GLU A 37 5.47 -20.94 4.88
N ASN A 38 6.62 -21.10 5.55
CA ASN A 38 7.09 -22.39 6.05
C ASN A 38 6.67 -22.69 7.51
N HIS A 39 5.63 -22.02 8.01
CA HIS A 39 5.20 -22.16 9.42
C HIS A 39 4.80 -23.60 9.81
N GLU A 40 4.20 -24.38 8.92
CA GLU A 40 3.79 -25.76 9.19
C GLU A 40 4.99 -26.70 9.40
N GLU A 41 6.04 -26.55 8.58
CA GLU A 41 7.30 -27.29 8.76
C GLU A 41 7.95 -26.96 10.10
N LEU A 42 8.07 -25.67 10.40
CA LEU A 42 8.63 -25.17 11.65
C LEU A 42 7.79 -25.64 12.86
N ARG A 43 6.47 -25.60 12.77
CA ARG A 43 5.52 -26.08 13.80
C ARG A 43 5.75 -27.56 14.10
N THR A 44 5.80 -28.39 13.06
CA THR A 44 6.03 -29.84 13.19
C THR A 44 7.36 -30.13 13.90
N ARG A 45 8.41 -29.44 13.49
CA ARG A 45 9.74 -29.57 14.11
C ARG A 45 9.75 -29.16 15.58
N LEU A 46 9.12 -28.02 15.91
CA LEU A 46 9.06 -27.50 17.27
C LEU A 46 8.18 -28.38 18.18
N GLN A 47 7.11 -28.94 17.68
CA GLN A 47 6.31 -29.93 18.41
C GLN A 47 7.12 -31.18 18.74
N GLY A 48 7.96 -31.65 17.81
CA GLY A 48 8.90 -32.73 18.04
C GLY A 48 9.97 -32.41 19.11
N LEU A 49 10.22 -31.13 19.37
CA LEU A 49 11.11 -30.63 20.44
C LEU A 49 10.35 -30.35 21.75
N GLY A 50 9.06 -30.68 21.83
CA GLY A 50 8.24 -30.57 23.03
C GLY A 50 7.52 -29.22 23.21
N TYR A 51 7.47 -28.35 22.17
CA TYR A 51 6.68 -27.12 22.23
C TYR A 51 5.21 -27.41 22.02
N VAL A 52 4.37 -26.79 22.84
CA VAL A 52 2.90 -26.92 22.76
C VAL A 52 2.35 -25.65 22.16
N PHE A 53 1.60 -25.80 21.07
CA PHE A 53 0.94 -24.68 20.38
C PHE A 53 -0.48 -24.51 20.90
N SER A 54 -0.83 -23.27 21.23
CA SER A 54 -2.14 -22.87 21.74
C SER A 54 -3.01 -22.15 20.69
N SER A 55 -2.38 -21.71 19.60
CA SER A 55 -3.02 -20.96 18.51
C SER A 55 -2.90 -21.65 17.15
N GLN A 56 -3.65 -21.14 16.20
CA GLN A 56 -3.60 -21.56 14.80
C GLN A 56 -2.72 -20.62 13.95
N THR A 57 -2.04 -19.64 14.57
CA THR A 57 -1.28 -18.61 13.85
C THR A 57 0.12 -19.12 13.48
N ASP A 58 0.63 -18.57 12.39
CA ASP A 58 2.03 -18.70 12.00
C ASP A 58 2.96 -17.98 12.97
N THR A 59 2.50 -16.93 13.62
CA THR A 59 3.27 -16.13 14.59
C THR A 59 3.72 -16.89 15.81
N GLU A 60 2.90 -17.83 16.33
CA GLU A 60 3.29 -18.66 17.48
C GLU A 60 4.50 -19.53 17.16
N THR A 61 4.69 -19.87 15.89
CA THR A 61 5.89 -20.57 15.40
C THR A 61 7.16 -19.73 15.58
N ILE A 62 7.07 -18.43 15.34
CA ILE A 62 8.21 -17.51 15.49
C ILE A 62 8.67 -17.44 16.94
N VAL A 63 7.74 -17.23 17.87
CA VAL A 63 8.11 -17.07 19.29
C VAL A 63 8.69 -18.36 19.88
N HIS A 64 8.18 -19.52 19.48
CA HIS A 64 8.74 -20.80 19.89
C HIS A 64 10.11 -21.09 19.26
N LEU A 65 10.31 -20.71 18.00
CA LEU A 65 11.63 -20.79 17.34
C LEU A 65 12.66 -19.93 18.06
N LEU A 66 12.32 -18.67 18.38
CA LEU A 66 13.17 -17.77 19.14
C LEU A 66 13.55 -18.35 20.50
N HIS A 67 12.58 -18.83 21.26
CA HIS A 67 12.82 -19.47 22.55
C HIS A 67 13.71 -20.71 22.43
N HIS A 68 13.56 -21.49 21.37
CA HIS A 68 14.43 -22.63 21.12
C HIS A 68 15.87 -22.19 20.86
N LEU A 69 16.07 -21.16 20.03
CA LEU A 69 17.39 -20.66 19.65
C LEU A 69 18.11 -19.95 20.81
N GLN A 70 17.39 -19.36 21.75
CA GLN A 70 17.99 -18.80 22.97
C GLN A 70 18.71 -19.84 23.84
N LYS A 71 18.40 -21.13 23.72
CA LYS A 71 19.16 -22.17 24.43
C LYS A 71 20.62 -22.28 23.97
N THR A 72 20.90 -21.83 22.77
CA THR A 72 22.24 -21.87 22.16
C THR A 72 22.84 -20.47 21.91
N HIS A 73 22.01 -19.42 21.94
CA HIS A 73 22.39 -18.02 21.74
C HIS A 73 22.02 -17.24 23.01
N ALA A 74 22.98 -16.86 23.80
CA ALA A 74 22.75 -16.14 25.07
C ALA A 74 22.14 -14.75 24.86
N ASP A 75 22.49 -14.10 23.74
CA ASP A 75 21.92 -12.81 23.35
C ASP A 75 20.69 -12.99 22.47
N LEU A 76 19.60 -12.27 22.81
CA LEU A 76 18.34 -12.34 22.07
C LEU A 76 18.47 -11.81 20.62
N ALA A 77 19.34 -10.82 20.38
CA ALA A 77 19.57 -10.32 19.03
C ALA A 77 20.24 -11.38 18.15
N ASP A 78 21.16 -12.18 18.70
CA ASP A 78 21.78 -13.28 17.96
C ASP A 78 20.79 -14.44 17.73
N ALA A 79 19.92 -14.71 18.70
CA ALA A 79 18.82 -15.65 18.51
C ALA A 79 17.86 -15.18 17.41
N LEU A 80 17.55 -13.88 17.35
CA LEU A 80 16.70 -13.30 16.30
C LEU A 80 17.37 -13.39 14.92
N LYS A 81 18.67 -13.06 14.82
CA LYS A 81 19.45 -13.23 13.58
C LYS A 81 19.43 -14.69 13.09
N ALA A 82 19.57 -15.66 14.00
CA ALA A 82 19.49 -17.08 13.66
C ALA A 82 18.05 -17.53 13.30
N ALA A 83 17.02 -16.90 13.88
CA ALA A 83 15.64 -17.21 13.58
C ALA A 83 15.25 -16.73 12.18
N VAL A 84 15.57 -15.47 11.80
CA VAL A 84 15.22 -14.90 10.50
C VAL A 84 15.85 -15.68 9.34
N GLN A 85 16.96 -16.35 9.53
CA GLN A 85 17.57 -17.23 8.52
C GLN A 85 16.75 -18.51 8.25
N GLN A 86 15.79 -18.83 9.13
CA GLN A 86 14.94 -20.01 9.03
C GLN A 86 13.49 -19.66 8.66
N LEU A 87 13.13 -18.38 8.65
CA LEU A 87 11.79 -17.92 8.30
C LEU A 87 11.72 -17.67 6.78
N HIS A 88 10.70 -18.18 6.13
CA HIS A 88 10.40 -17.90 4.73
C HIS A 88 9.08 -17.12 4.66
N GLY A 89 9.02 -16.09 3.82
CA GLY A 89 7.85 -15.25 3.65
C GLY A 89 8.07 -13.79 4.07
N ALA A 90 7.00 -13.05 4.20
CA ALA A 90 7.04 -11.64 4.57
C ALA A 90 6.76 -11.45 6.06
N TYR A 91 7.56 -10.62 6.72
CA TYR A 91 7.37 -10.31 8.14
C TYR A 91 7.87 -8.92 8.53
N GLY A 92 7.13 -8.31 9.45
CA GLY A 92 7.57 -7.21 10.31
C GLY A 92 7.41 -7.65 11.75
N LEU A 93 8.52 -7.91 12.45
CA LEU A 93 8.52 -8.49 13.80
C LEU A 93 8.85 -7.44 14.85
N ALA A 94 8.19 -7.52 16.00
CA ALA A 94 8.62 -6.89 17.24
C ALA A 94 8.68 -7.93 18.35
N VAL A 95 9.81 -8.00 19.04
CA VAL A 95 10.14 -9.01 20.06
C VAL A 95 10.56 -8.32 21.35
N ILE A 96 9.97 -8.74 22.45
CA ILE A 96 10.40 -8.34 23.81
C ILE A 96 10.64 -9.56 24.69
N SER A 97 11.53 -9.40 25.66
CA SER A 97 11.81 -10.43 26.67
C SER A 97 11.74 -9.85 28.08
N ALA A 98 11.13 -10.60 28.99
CA ALA A 98 11.07 -10.22 30.40
C ALA A 98 12.46 -10.24 31.07
N SER A 99 13.38 -11.09 30.58
CA SER A 99 14.77 -11.14 31.07
C SER A 99 15.62 -9.96 30.59
N GLN A 100 15.17 -9.23 29.56
CA GLN A 100 15.89 -8.10 28.97
C GLN A 100 14.92 -6.93 28.71
N PRO A 101 14.36 -6.31 29.76
CA PRO A 101 13.23 -5.38 29.67
C PRO A 101 13.63 -3.99 29.14
N ASP A 102 14.90 -3.75 28.89
CA ASP A 102 15.44 -2.47 28.45
C ASP A 102 15.58 -2.34 26.93
N ARG A 103 15.21 -3.40 26.18
CA ARG A 103 15.33 -3.43 24.73
C ARG A 103 14.15 -4.07 24.01
N LEU A 104 13.83 -3.53 22.85
CA LEU A 104 12.93 -4.07 21.85
C LEU A 104 13.75 -4.52 20.66
N LEU A 105 13.52 -5.72 20.17
CA LEU A 105 14.12 -6.18 18.91
C LEU A 105 13.09 -6.14 17.79
N ALA A 106 13.55 -5.81 16.59
CA ALA A 106 12.74 -5.78 15.39
C ALA A 106 13.45 -6.48 14.25
N ALA A 107 12.70 -7.09 13.34
CA ALA A 107 13.22 -7.62 12.10
C ALA A 107 12.22 -7.38 10.96
N ARG A 108 12.72 -7.07 9.77
CA ARG A 108 11.91 -6.78 8.60
C ARG A 108 12.30 -7.65 7.42
N SER A 109 11.28 -8.21 6.75
CA SER A 109 11.35 -8.76 5.40
C SER A 109 9.97 -8.62 4.75
N GLY A 110 9.88 -7.94 3.62
CA GLY A 110 8.61 -7.74 2.89
C GLY A 110 7.58 -6.82 3.55
N SER A 111 7.39 -6.88 4.88
CA SER A 111 6.44 -6.03 5.61
C SER A 111 7.12 -4.78 6.17
N PRO A 112 6.51 -3.58 6.08
CA PRO A 112 7.13 -2.34 6.52
C PRO A 112 7.32 -2.27 8.03
N LEU A 113 8.44 -1.67 8.45
CA LEU A 113 8.70 -1.26 9.83
C LEU A 113 9.45 0.08 9.86
N VAL A 114 9.05 0.95 10.77
CA VAL A 114 9.68 2.24 11.03
C VAL A 114 10.00 2.41 12.50
N ILE A 115 11.15 3.00 12.80
CA ILE A 115 11.56 3.37 14.14
C ILE A 115 11.31 4.87 14.31
N GLY A 116 10.48 5.25 15.28
CA GLY A 116 10.28 6.64 15.67
C GLY A 116 11.31 7.05 16.71
N LEU A 117 12.05 8.13 16.44
CA LEU A 117 13.04 8.69 17.36
C LEU A 117 12.39 9.76 18.24
N GLY A 118 12.25 9.48 19.52
CA GLY A 118 11.72 10.42 20.52
C GLY A 118 12.81 11.06 21.38
N ILE A 119 12.39 11.81 22.40
CA ILE A 119 13.27 12.42 23.38
C ILE A 119 13.28 11.55 24.64
N GLY A 120 14.37 10.79 24.83
CA GLY A 120 14.49 9.86 25.96
C GLY A 120 13.63 8.61 25.84
N GLU A 121 13.12 8.32 24.64
CA GLU A 121 12.38 7.12 24.28
C GLU A 121 12.41 6.91 22.78
N ASN A 122 12.24 5.66 22.33
CA ASN A 122 12.14 5.30 20.93
C ASN A 122 10.94 4.37 20.72
N PHE A 123 10.41 4.36 19.52
CA PHE A 123 9.18 3.68 19.15
C PHE A 123 9.38 2.79 17.92
N LEU A 124 8.52 1.80 17.76
CA LEU A 124 8.45 0.95 16.56
C LEU A 124 7.00 0.87 16.11
N ALA A 125 6.76 1.01 14.80
CA ALA A 125 5.46 0.79 14.18
C ALA A 125 5.61 0.26 12.75
N SER A 126 4.51 -0.26 12.20
CA SER A 126 4.44 -0.61 10.77
C SER A 126 4.22 0.60 9.87
N ASP A 127 3.72 1.72 10.43
CA ASP A 127 3.42 2.95 9.71
C ASP A 127 3.79 4.17 10.58
N PRO A 128 4.47 5.19 10.03
CA PRO A 128 4.83 6.40 10.78
C PRO A 128 3.62 7.15 11.34
N LEU A 129 2.44 7.05 10.72
CA LEU A 129 1.22 7.70 11.19
C LEU A 129 0.81 7.25 12.60
N ALA A 130 1.08 6.00 12.96
CA ALA A 130 0.81 5.48 14.29
C ALA A 130 1.61 6.22 15.39
N LEU A 131 2.72 6.86 15.04
CA LEU A 131 3.66 7.51 15.96
C LEU A 131 3.68 9.04 15.85
N ARG A 132 2.87 9.62 14.96
CA ARG A 132 2.86 11.07 14.69
C ARG A 132 2.57 11.95 15.89
N GLN A 133 1.84 11.42 16.87
CA GLN A 133 1.55 12.17 18.11
C GLN A 133 2.76 12.28 19.06
N VAL A 134 3.77 11.44 18.85
CA VAL A 134 4.93 11.34 19.76
C VAL A 134 6.26 11.71 19.11
N THR A 135 6.37 11.61 17.79
CA THR A 135 7.58 12.00 17.03
C THR A 135 7.27 12.31 15.56
N ASP A 136 8.13 13.13 14.95
CA ASP A 136 8.16 13.43 13.51
C ASP A 136 9.46 12.92 12.82
N ARG A 137 10.33 12.22 13.57
CA ARG A 137 11.62 11.73 13.08
C ARG A 137 11.60 10.22 13.00
N PHE A 138 11.81 9.67 11.78
CA PHE A 138 11.67 8.25 11.51
C PHE A 138 12.89 7.67 10.83
N ILE A 139 13.27 6.46 11.23
CA ILE A 139 14.20 5.59 10.49
C ILE A 139 13.36 4.49 9.84
N TYR A 140 13.38 4.41 8.52
CA TYR A 140 12.76 3.31 7.77
C TYR A 140 13.74 2.14 7.70
N LEU A 141 13.33 0.98 8.23
CA LEU A 141 14.13 -0.23 8.08
C LEU A 141 14.11 -0.69 6.62
N GLU A 142 15.23 -1.15 6.12
CA GLU A 142 15.36 -1.73 4.79
C GLU A 142 15.14 -3.25 4.81
N GLU A 143 15.08 -3.86 3.62
CA GLU A 143 14.86 -5.28 3.46
C GLU A 143 15.96 -6.10 4.14
N GLY A 144 15.57 -7.02 5.03
CA GLY A 144 16.49 -7.86 5.80
C GLY A 144 17.11 -7.18 7.03
N ASP A 145 16.74 -5.92 7.33
CA ASP A 145 17.23 -5.23 8.51
C ASP A 145 16.72 -5.88 9.80
N ILE A 146 17.63 -5.98 10.76
CA ILE A 146 17.35 -6.32 12.16
C ILE A 146 17.75 -5.12 13.02
N ALA A 147 16.91 -4.73 13.97
CA ALA A 147 17.18 -3.59 14.83
C ALA A 147 17.07 -3.96 16.32
N GLU A 148 17.97 -3.42 17.11
CA GLU A 148 17.85 -3.32 18.57
C GLU A 148 17.50 -1.87 18.90
N ILE A 149 16.41 -1.68 19.60
CA ILE A 149 15.86 -0.38 19.97
C ILE A 149 15.86 -0.29 21.48
N ARG A 150 16.61 0.66 22.00
CA ARG A 150 16.68 1.02 23.42
C ARG A 150 16.08 2.40 23.62
N ARG A 151 15.97 2.81 24.87
CA ARG A 151 15.43 4.09 25.26
C ARG A 151 16.16 5.27 24.60
N ASP A 152 17.46 5.18 24.45
CA ASP A 152 18.36 6.26 24.04
C ASP A 152 19.25 5.91 22.83
N SER A 153 19.10 4.72 22.30
CA SER A 153 19.93 4.23 21.18
C SER A 153 19.18 3.28 20.26
N VAL A 154 19.62 3.24 19.01
CA VAL A 154 19.15 2.31 17.98
C VAL A 154 20.40 1.72 17.30
N GLN A 155 20.47 0.40 17.26
CA GLN A 155 21.48 -0.34 16.51
C GLN A 155 20.80 -1.15 15.42
N ILE A 156 21.28 -1.05 14.18
CA ILE A 156 20.72 -1.77 13.04
C ILE A 156 21.81 -2.66 12.42
N TRP A 157 21.42 -3.84 11.99
CA TRP A 157 22.23 -4.76 11.19
C TRP A 157 21.51 -5.04 9.88
N ASP A 158 22.25 -5.07 8.80
CA ASP A 158 21.72 -5.43 7.47
C ASP A 158 21.53 -6.96 7.31
N VAL A 159 21.07 -7.36 6.12
CA VAL A 159 20.85 -8.78 5.75
C VAL A 159 22.11 -9.65 5.90
N ALA A 160 23.31 -9.05 5.80
CA ALA A 160 24.60 -9.74 6.01
C ALA A 160 25.02 -9.75 7.49
N GLY A 161 24.20 -9.21 8.40
CA GLY A 161 24.48 -9.09 9.82
C GLY A 161 25.53 -8.02 10.16
N GLN A 162 25.86 -7.12 9.21
CA GLN A 162 26.82 -6.04 9.45
C GLN A 162 26.11 -4.84 10.08
N PRO A 163 26.72 -4.17 11.07
CA PRO A 163 26.20 -2.94 11.62
C PRO A 163 26.08 -1.86 10.53
N VAL A 164 24.91 -1.25 10.41
CA VAL A 164 24.64 -0.18 9.44
C VAL A 164 23.95 1.00 10.09
N GLN A 165 24.09 2.17 9.48
CA GLN A 165 23.33 3.36 9.83
C GLN A 165 22.29 3.62 8.75
N ARG A 166 21.05 3.88 9.17
CA ARG A 166 19.97 4.34 8.29
C ARG A 166 19.68 5.80 8.58
N GLU A 167 19.41 6.57 7.54
CA GLU A 167 19.11 7.99 7.68
C GLU A 167 17.78 8.21 8.40
N ALA A 168 17.77 9.15 9.34
CA ALA A 168 16.54 9.59 9.98
C ALA A 168 15.86 10.67 9.11
N VAL A 169 14.66 10.38 8.66
CA VAL A 169 13.84 11.28 7.83
C VAL A 169 12.87 12.04 8.72
N GLN A 170 12.73 13.35 8.49
CA GLN A 170 11.70 14.14 9.12
C GLN A 170 10.42 14.09 8.32
N TYR A 171 9.32 13.75 8.98
CA TYR A 171 8.00 13.66 8.36
C TYR A 171 7.26 14.98 8.50
N HIS A 172 6.93 15.63 7.39
CA HIS A 172 6.40 16.99 7.35
C HIS A 172 4.85 17.09 7.26
N GLU A 173 4.13 15.98 7.10
CA GLU A 173 2.67 16.06 7.04
C GLU A 173 2.05 16.35 8.41
N GLY A 174 1.06 17.27 8.42
CA GLY A 174 0.51 17.84 9.65
C GLY A 174 -0.22 16.85 10.57
N ALA A 175 -0.15 17.08 11.88
CA ALA A 175 -0.86 16.30 12.90
C ALA A 175 -2.41 16.37 12.78
N GLU A 176 -2.94 17.39 12.10
CA GLU A 176 -4.38 17.58 11.88
C GLU A 176 -5.02 16.47 11.02
N ALA A 177 -4.21 15.76 10.25
CA ALA A 177 -4.69 14.65 9.40
C ALA A 177 -5.17 13.43 10.20
N ALA A 178 -4.67 13.24 11.43
CA ALA A 178 -5.03 12.12 12.30
C ALA A 178 -6.31 12.37 13.12
N ASP A 179 -6.91 13.56 13.05
CA ASP A 179 -8.16 13.88 13.73
C ASP A 179 -9.36 13.67 12.79
N LYS A 180 -10.43 13.05 13.30
CA LYS A 180 -11.69 12.90 12.55
C LYS A 180 -12.47 14.23 12.41
N GLY A 181 -12.18 15.21 13.23
CA GLY A 181 -12.95 16.45 13.27
C GLY A 181 -14.42 16.18 13.61
N GLU A 182 -15.32 16.79 12.88
CA GLU A 182 -16.78 16.64 13.04
C GLU A 182 -17.34 15.32 12.45
N TYR A 183 -16.53 14.56 11.72
CA TYR A 183 -16.99 13.36 11.04
C TYR A 183 -17.04 12.15 11.97
N ARG A 184 -18.09 11.34 11.82
CA ARG A 184 -18.26 10.12 12.61
C ARG A 184 -17.18 9.07 12.31
N HIS A 185 -16.74 8.98 11.05
CA HIS A 185 -15.78 7.99 10.54
C HIS A 185 -14.70 8.66 9.70
N PHE A 186 -13.47 8.13 9.72
CA PHE A 186 -12.39 8.62 8.86
C PHE A 186 -12.74 8.55 7.38
N MET A 187 -13.33 7.46 6.92
CA MET A 187 -13.75 7.33 5.53
C MET A 187 -14.71 8.44 5.11
N LEU A 188 -15.67 8.84 5.97
CA LEU A 188 -16.56 9.95 5.66
C LEU A 188 -15.80 11.28 5.54
N LYS A 189 -14.86 11.55 6.45
CA LYS A 189 -13.96 12.71 6.34
C LYS A 189 -13.20 12.69 5.01
N GLU A 190 -12.60 11.55 4.68
CA GLU A 190 -11.80 11.35 3.47
C GLU A 190 -12.60 11.51 2.18
N ILE A 191 -13.87 11.13 2.18
CA ILE A 191 -14.82 11.41 1.09
C ILE A 191 -14.99 12.93 0.90
N HIS A 192 -15.17 13.68 1.99
CA HIS A 192 -15.31 15.13 1.93
C HIS A 192 -13.99 15.88 1.68
N GLU A 193 -12.84 15.25 1.86
CA GLU A 193 -11.54 15.81 1.51
C GLU A 193 -11.22 15.70 0.00
N GLN A 194 -11.96 14.93 -0.78
CA GLN A 194 -11.67 14.67 -2.20
C GLN A 194 -11.50 15.95 -3.05
N PRO A 195 -12.34 16.99 -2.95
CA PRO A 195 -12.11 18.22 -3.71
C PRO A 195 -10.75 18.84 -3.44
N LYS A 196 -10.38 18.94 -2.17
CA LYS A 196 -9.11 19.54 -1.73
C LYS A 196 -7.89 18.71 -2.17
N VAL A 197 -7.95 17.38 -2.06
CA VAL A 197 -6.80 16.55 -2.43
C VAL A 197 -6.64 16.43 -3.94
N VAL A 198 -7.71 16.49 -4.72
CA VAL A 198 -7.63 16.60 -6.18
C VAL A 198 -6.95 17.91 -6.58
N GLN A 199 -7.32 19.03 -5.97
CA GLN A 199 -6.65 20.29 -6.18
C GLN A 199 -5.13 20.18 -5.88
N ARG A 200 -4.75 19.62 -4.74
CA ARG A 200 -3.34 19.39 -4.37
C ARG A 200 -2.59 18.48 -5.36
N THR A 201 -3.29 17.48 -5.91
CA THR A 201 -2.69 16.59 -6.92
C THR A 201 -2.38 17.35 -8.21
N LEU A 202 -3.12 18.42 -8.51
CA LEU A 202 -2.91 19.28 -9.68
C LEU A 202 -1.90 20.42 -9.44
N GLU A 203 -1.73 20.85 -8.18
CA GLU A 203 -0.81 21.94 -7.80
C GLU A 203 0.62 21.67 -8.28
N ASP A 204 1.28 22.72 -8.78
CA ASP A 204 2.68 22.71 -9.28
C ASP A 204 2.97 21.71 -10.41
N ARG A 205 1.93 21.17 -11.06
CA ARG A 205 2.07 20.21 -12.18
C ARG A 205 1.57 20.74 -13.50
N LEU A 206 0.84 21.82 -13.48
CA LEU A 206 0.22 22.42 -14.64
C LEU A 206 0.77 23.84 -14.88
N ALA A 207 1.16 24.13 -16.12
CA ALA A 207 1.34 25.48 -16.64
C ALA A 207 0.12 25.88 -17.48
N ALA A 208 0.12 27.06 -18.06
CA ALA A 208 -1.05 27.53 -18.82
C ALA A 208 -1.42 26.66 -20.04
N ASP A 209 -0.45 25.93 -20.62
CA ASP A 209 -0.62 25.19 -21.88
C ASP A 209 0.17 23.87 -21.94
N HIS A 210 0.75 23.44 -20.84
CA HIS A 210 1.50 22.18 -20.78
C HIS A 210 1.59 21.61 -19.35
N VAL A 211 1.79 20.30 -19.26
CA VAL A 211 2.12 19.61 -18.01
C VAL A 211 3.60 19.82 -17.73
N LEU A 212 3.94 20.21 -16.49
CA LEU A 212 5.30 20.52 -16.08
C LEU A 212 6.15 19.24 -15.97
N ILE A 213 7.32 19.24 -16.57
CA ILE A 213 8.26 18.10 -16.57
C ILE A 213 8.72 17.74 -15.16
N GLN A 214 8.82 18.73 -14.28
CA GLN A 214 9.25 18.57 -12.90
C GLN A 214 8.35 17.61 -12.10
N ALA A 215 7.10 17.45 -12.54
CA ALA A 215 6.17 16.50 -11.94
C ALA A 215 6.65 15.03 -12.03
N PHE A 216 7.55 14.71 -12.96
CA PHE A 216 7.98 13.35 -13.27
C PHE A 216 9.49 13.11 -13.07
N GLY A 217 10.22 14.14 -12.64
CA GLY A 217 11.67 14.09 -12.47
C GLY A 217 12.48 14.41 -13.72
N PRO A 218 13.79 14.71 -13.59
CA PRO A 218 14.60 15.29 -14.65
C PRO A 218 14.86 14.36 -15.85
N GLN A 219 14.77 13.05 -15.68
CA GLN A 219 15.02 12.05 -16.72
C GLN A 219 13.74 11.62 -17.48
N ALA A 220 12.58 12.08 -17.04
CA ALA A 220 11.29 11.63 -17.55
C ALA A 220 11.11 11.89 -19.05
N ALA A 221 11.51 13.06 -19.56
CA ALA A 221 11.34 13.40 -20.97
C ALA A 221 12.10 12.44 -21.90
N GLU A 222 13.35 12.10 -21.59
CA GLU A 222 14.14 11.16 -22.38
C GLU A 222 13.58 9.74 -22.32
N LEU A 223 13.17 9.30 -21.14
CA LEU A 223 12.56 8.00 -20.93
C LEU A 223 11.26 7.87 -21.73
N PHE A 224 10.38 8.85 -21.60
CA PHE A 224 9.03 8.79 -22.17
C PHE A 224 9.01 8.93 -23.70
N ALA A 225 9.98 9.64 -24.29
CA ALA A 225 10.11 9.71 -25.74
C ALA A 225 10.32 8.34 -26.41
N LYS A 226 10.92 7.40 -25.71
CA LYS A 226 11.26 6.06 -26.22
C LYS A 226 10.18 5.00 -25.95
N VAL A 227 9.19 5.29 -25.08
CA VAL A 227 8.15 4.35 -24.66
C VAL A 227 7.32 3.87 -25.86
N ARG A 228 7.20 2.56 -26.03
CA ARG A 228 6.40 1.91 -27.08
C ARG A 228 5.20 1.16 -26.55
N ASN A 229 5.21 0.79 -25.29
CA ASN A 229 4.08 0.20 -24.59
C ASN A 229 4.11 0.55 -23.11
N VAL A 230 2.97 0.45 -22.46
CA VAL A 230 2.79 0.67 -21.04
C VAL A 230 2.29 -0.61 -20.39
N GLN A 231 2.95 -1.04 -19.32
CA GLN A 231 2.50 -2.13 -18.45
C GLN A 231 2.21 -1.56 -17.06
N ILE A 232 0.97 -1.66 -16.62
CA ILE A 232 0.57 -1.25 -15.25
C ILE A 232 0.41 -2.50 -14.41
N VAL A 233 0.87 -2.47 -13.16
CA VAL A 233 0.59 -3.49 -12.14
C VAL A 233 0.16 -2.85 -10.84
N ALA A 234 -0.88 -3.38 -10.22
CA ALA A 234 -1.42 -2.90 -8.96
C ALA A 234 -2.34 -3.95 -8.31
N CYS A 235 -2.80 -3.68 -7.10
CA CYS A 235 -3.78 -4.47 -6.36
C CYS A 235 -5.00 -3.61 -5.98
N GLY A 236 -6.17 -4.24 -5.88
CA GLY A 236 -7.40 -3.65 -5.33
C GLY A 236 -7.78 -2.33 -5.99
N THR A 237 -8.06 -1.31 -5.18
CA THR A 237 -8.42 0.05 -5.61
C THR A 237 -7.41 0.64 -6.60
N SER A 238 -6.12 0.45 -6.37
CA SER A 238 -5.06 0.92 -7.28
C SER A 238 -5.11 0.21 -8.63
N TYR A 239 -5.47 -1.07 -8.66
CA TYR A 239 -5.71 -1.80 -9.91
C TYR A 239 -6.88 -1.20 -10.69
N HIS A 240 -7.99 -0.86 -10.02
CA HIS A 240 -9.14 -0.21 -10.67
C HIS A 240 -8.77 1.20 -11.20
N ALA A 241 -7.97 1.97 -10.47
CA ALA A 241 -7.43 3.24 -10.97
C ALA A 241 -6.59 3.04 -12.24
N GLY A 242 -5.74 2.02 -12.26
CA GLY A 242 -4.97 1.64 -13.44
C GLY A 242 -5.84 1.18 -14.63
N MET A 243 -6.96 0.51 -14.36
CA MET A 243 -7.94 0.16 -15.41
C MET A 243 -8.57 1.41 -16.06
N VAL A 244 -8.85 2.45 -15.29
CA VAL A 244 -9.29 3.76 -15.82
C VAL A 244 -8.16 4.37 -16.65
N ALA A 245 -6.95 4.40 -16.11
CA ALA A 245 -5.76 4.95 -16.76
C ALA A 245 -5.49 4.33 -18.13
N ARG A 246 -5.68 3.03 -18.29
CA ARG A 246 -5.50 2.32 -19.56
C ARG A 246 -6.28 2.99 -20.69
N TYR A 247 -7.56 3.28 -20.49
CA TYR A 247 -8.40 3.92 -21.52
C TYR A 247 -7.84 5.27 -21.95
N TRP A 248 -7.37 6.07 -21.00
CA TRP A 248 -6.85 7.41 -21.28
C TRP A 248 -5.47 7.38 -21.88
N LEU A 249 -4.57 6.53 -21.40
CA LEU A 249 -3.23 6.37 -21.96
C LEU A 249 -3.31 5.96 -23.44
N GLU A 250 -4.12 4.96 -23.77
CA GLU A 250 -4.31 4.54 -25.17
C GLU A 250 -4.92 5.65 -26.03
N ALA A 251 -5.96 6.33 -25.53
CA ALA A 251 -6.65 7.39 -26.27
C ALA A 251 -5.78 8.65 -26.48
N LEU A 252 -4.98 9.04 -25.49
CA LEU A 252 -4.15 10.25 -25.54
C LEU A 252 -2.85 10.04 -26.32
N THR A 253 -2.28 8.84 -26.29
CA THR A 253 -0.91 8.59 -26.76
C THR A 253 -0.82 7.62 -27.94
N GLY A 254 -1.88 6.83 -28.21
CA GLY A 254 -1.83 5.75 -29.17
C GLY A 254 -0.89 4.58 -28.76
N ILE A 255 -0.37 4.59 -27.53
CA ILE A 255 0.53 3.56 -27.01
C ILE A 255 -0.29 2.41 -26.43
N PRO A 256 -0.06 1.14 -26.79
CA PRO A 256 -0.71 0.00 -26.16
C PRO A 256 -0.45 0.02 -24.65
N CYS A 257 -1.52 -0.16 -23.88
CA CYS A 257 -1.46 -0.18 -22.42
C CYS A 257 -2.10 -1.46 -21.89
N GLN A 258 -1.34 -2.22 -21.12
CA GLN A 258 -1.82 -3.41 -20.42
C GLN A 258 -1.86 -3.15 -18.92
N ILE A 259 -2.77 -3.81 -18.24
CA ILE A 259 -2.86 -3.78 -16.79
C ILE A 259 -3.10 -5.18 -16.26
N GLU A 260 -2.38 -5.54 -15.21
CA GLU A 260 -2.53 -6.83 -14.52
C GLU A 260 -2.58 -6.64 -13.00
N VAL A 261 -3.26 -7.58 -12.34
CA VAL A 261 -3.21 -7.70 -10.87
C VAL A 261 -1.80 -8.11 -10.47
N ALA A 262 -1.20 -7.40 -9.54
CA ALA A 262 0.22 -7.60 -9.21
C ALA A 262 0.50 -8.99 -8.63
N SER A 263 -0.45 -9.58 -7.85
CA SER A 263 -0.33 -10.95 -7.35
C SER A 263 -0.25 -11.98 -8.47
N GLU A 264 -1.02 -11.81 -9.56
CA GLU A 264 -0.97 -12.71 -10.70
C GLU A 264 0.30 -12.50 -11.54
N PHE A 265 0.71 -11.23 -11.71
CA PHE A 265 1.91 -10.90 -12.46
C PHE A 265 3.17 -11.54 -11.85
N ARG A 266 3.34 -11.50 -10.52
CA ARG A 266 4.55 -11.98 -9.84
C ARG A 266 4.77 -13.49 -9.92
N TYR A 267 3.70 -14.28 -10.06
CA TYR A 267 3.78 -15.74 -10.02
C TYR A 267 3.83 -16.42 -11.39
N ARG A 268 3.60 -15.69 -12.47
CA ARG A 268 3.72 -16.24 -13.83
C ARG A 268 5.07 -15.90 -14.44
N GLN A 269 5.47 -16.64 -15.47
CA GLN A 269 6.59 -16.25 -16.34
C GLN A 269 6.14 -15.09 -17.22
N VAL A 270 6.64 -13.90 -16.91
CA VAL A 270 6.33 -12.68 -17.67
C VAL A 270 7.42 -12.41 -18.69
N ALA A 271 7.03 -11.84 -19.84
CA ALA A 271 7.94 -11.30 -20.83
C ALA A 271 7.75 -9.78 -20.88
N VAL A 272 8.70 -9.05 -20.31
CA VAL A 272 8.68 -7.58 -20.35
C VAL A 272 9.14 -7.14 -21.74
N GLN A 273 8.29 -6.36 -22.42
CA GLN A 273 8.61 -5.87 -23.76
C GLN A 273 9.72 -4.82 -23.70
N PRO A 274 10.67 -4.78 -24.66
CA PRO A 274 11.62 -3.68 -24.78
C PRO A 274 10.91 -2.32 -24.90
N ASP A 275 11.53 -1.27 -24.37
CA ASP A 275 10.99 0.10 -24.37
C ASP A 275 9.60 0.21 -23.70
N SER A 276 9.32 -0.66 -22.73
CA SER A 276 8.13 -0.56 -21.87
C SER A 276 8.32 0.45 -20.76
N LEU A 277 7.31 1.27 -20.53
CA LEU A 277 7.13 1.96 -19.25
C LEU A 277 6.35 1.05 -18.31
N PHE A 278 7.01 0.62 -17.25
CA PHE A 278 6.37 -0.18 -16.21
C PHE A 278 5.85 0.76 -15.11
N ILE A 279 4.55 0.74 -14.87
CA ILE A 279 3.91 1.62 -13.90
C ILE A 279 3.41 0.79 -12.71
N THR A 280 3.82 1.16 -11.52
CA THR A 280 3.24 0.65 -10.27
C THR A 280 2.33 1.69 -9.66
N ILE A 281 1.16 1.28 -9.19
CA ILE A 281 0.23 2.15 -8.47
C ILE A 281 0.01 1.55 -7.09
N SER A 282 0.31 2.33 -6.05
CA SER A 282 0.13 1.91 -4.65
C SER A 282 -0.09 3.13 -3.75
N GLN A 283 -1.12 3.12 -2.93
CA GLN A 283 -1.36 4.18 -1.96
C GLN A 283 -0.24 4.22 -0.91
N SER A 284 0.04 3.10 -0.25
CA SER A 284 1.06 2.99 0.80
C SER A 284 2.49 2.93 0.28
N GLY A 285 2.69 2.46 -0.98
CA GLY A 285 4.01 2.16 -1.51
C GLY A 285 4.71 0.95 -0.88
N GLU A 286 3.96 0.14 -0.10
CA GLU A 286 4.46 -1.04 0.61
C GLU A 286 3.68 -2.32 0.27
N THR A 287 2.82 -2.29 -0.75
CA THR A 287 2.03 -3.45 -1.17
C THR A 287 2.97 -4.55 -1.66
N ALA A 288 3.06 -5.65 -0.92
CA ALA A 288 4.05 -6.72 -1.13
C ALA A 288 4.00 -7.30 -2.55
N ASP A 289 2.81 -7.59 -3.08
CA ASP A 289 2.66 -8.12 -4.43
C ASP A 289 3.09 -7.12 -5.50
N THR A 290 2.75 -5.84 -5.34
CA THR A 290 3.16 -4.78 -6.28
C THR A 290 4.67 -4.59 -6.26
N LEU A 291 5.29 -4.62 -5.09
CA LEU A 291 6.74 -4.54 -4.93
C LEU A 291 7.44 -5.74 -5.58
N ALA A 292 6.94 -6.95 -5.34
CA ALA A 292 7.50 -8.16 -5.94
C ALA A 292 7.36 -8.16 -7.48
N ALA A 293 6.19 -7.78 -8.01
CA ALA A 293 5.97 -7.65 -9.45
C ALA A 293 6.90 -6.61 -10.09
N MET A 294 7.13 -5.49 -9.41
CA MET A 294 8.09 -4.46 -9.84
C MET A 294 9.52 -5.01 -9.92
N ARG A 295 9.96 -5.75 -8.90
CA ARG A 295 11.30 -6.35 -8.88
C ARG A 295 11.50 -7.34 -10.01
N VAL A 296 10.51 -8.21 -10.28
CA VAL A 296 10.51 -9.14 -11.43
C VAL A 296 10.66 -8.39 -12.76
N ALA A 297 9.96 -7.28 -12.93
CA ALA A 297 10.06 -6.48 -14.15
C ALA A 297 11.44 -5.79 -14.27
N ARG A 298 11.99 -5.26 -13.16
CA ARG A 298 13.33 -4.62 -13.13
C ARG A 298 14.45 -5.61 -13.47
N GLU A 299 14.38 -6.84 -12.97
CA GLU A 299 15.32 -7.92 -13.33
C GLU A 299 15.38 -8.16 -14.85
N GLN A 300 14.27 -7.90 -15.55
CA GLN A 300 14.20 -7.98 -17.03
C GLN A 300 14.52 -6.64 -17.72
N GLY A 301 15.01 -5.63 -16.98
CA GLY A 301 15.45 -4.35 -17.52
C GLY A 301 14.34 -3.30 -17.69
N ALA A 302 13.14 -3.50 -17.14
CA ALA A 302 12.07 -2.51 -17.18
C ALA A 302 12.47 -1.21 -16.47
N LYS A 303 12.01 -0.09 -17.01
CA LYS A 303 12.04 1.22 -16.36
C LYS A 303 10.74 1.44 -15.61
N VAL A 304 10.83 1.74 -14.33
CA VAL A 304 9.69 1.80 -13.42
C VAL A 304 9.34 3.22 -13.03
N LEU A 305 8.07 3.59 -13.23
CA LEU A 305 7.43 4.76 -12.67
C LEU A 305 6.48 4.33 -11.55
N ALA A 306 6.64 4.86 -10.35
CA ALA A 306 5.68 4.68 -9.28
C ALA A 306 4.67 5.82 -9.21
N ILE A 307 3.39 5.49 -9.03
CA ILE A 307 2.35 6.43 -8.58
C ILE A 307 2.03 6.04 -7.14
N CYS A 308 2.40 6.90 -6.18
CA CYS A 308 2.33 6.59 -4.76
C CYS A 308 1.87 7.79 -3.94
N ASN A 309 1.27 7.54 -2.79
CA ASN A 309 0.90 8.63 -1.88
C ASN A 309 1.92 8.83 -0.75
N THR A 310 2.54 7.76 -0.27
CA THR A 310 3.43 7.81 0.90
C THR A 310 4.88 8.10 0.48
N ASN A 311 5.41 9.22 0.97
CA ASN A 311 6.81 9.58 0.78
C ASN A 311 7.73 8.60 1.51
N GLY A 312 8.86 8.25 0.87
CA GLY A 312 9.88 7.41 1.47
C GLY A 312 9.55 5.91 1.57
N ALA A 313 8.38 5.49 1.07
CA ALA A 313 8.00 4.08 1.00
C ALA A 313 8.92 3.28 0.06
N THR A 314 8.87 1.94 0.14
CA THR A 314 9.80 1.05 -0.58
C THR A 314 9.63 1.13 -2.09
N ILE A 315 8.38 1.08 -2.62
CA ILE A 315 8.13 1.15 -4.07
C ILE A 315 8.68 2.45 -4.67
N PRO A 316 8.39 3.68 -4.15
CA PRO A 316 9.01 4.90 -4.62
C PRO A 316 10.54 4.88 -4.59
N ARG A 317 11.15 4.40 -3.52
CA ARG A 317 12.63 4.38 -3.39
C ARG A 317 13.31 3.45 -4.38
N GLU A 318 12.66 2.36 -4.76
CA GLU A 318 13.18 1.40 -5.73
C GLU A 318 12.79 1.73 -7.18
N SER A 319 11.99 2.76 -7.44
CA SER A 319 11.55 3.16 -8.78
C SER A 319 12.51 4.15 -9.44
N ASP A 320 12.54 4.17 -10.79
CA ASP A 320 13.35 5.12 -11.55
C ASP A 320 12.73 6.54 -11.54
N ALA A 321 11.41 6.64 -11.38
CA ALA A 321 10.68 7.91 -11.26
C ALA A 321 9.44 7.73 -10.39
N VAL A 322 8.95 8.82 -9.78
CA VAL A 322 7.81 8.80 -8.87
C VAL A 322 6.88 9.98 -9.11
N ILE A 323 5.58 9.71 -9.09
CA ILE A 323 4.53 10.73 -8.98
C ILE A 323 3.85 10.54 -7.62
N TYR A 324 4.00 11.49 -6.71
CA TYR A 324 3.27 11.49 -5.46
C TYR A 324 1.87 12.08 -5.65
N THR A 325 0.84 11.42 -5.14
CA THR A 325 -0.55 11.86 -5.32
C THR A 325 -0.95 13.02 -4.41
N HIS A 326 -0.21 13.25 -3.32
CA HIS A 326 -0.48 14.29 -2.33
C HIS A 326 -1.88 14.24 -1.71
N ALA A 327 -2.47 13.03 -1.62
CA ALA A 327 -3.77 12.82 -0.99
C ALA A 327 -3.75 13.02 0.53
N GLY A 328 -2.57 13.16 1.13
CA GLY A 328 -2.39 13.13 2.58
C GLY A 328 -2.69 11.75 3.15
N PRO A 329 -2.65 11.59 4.49
CA PRO A 329 -2.94 10.31 5.13
C PRO A 329 -4.35 9.82 4.84
N GLU A 330 -4.49 8.56 4.49
CA GLU A 330 -5.75 7.85 4.34
C GLU A 330 -5.82 6.77 5.41
N ILE A 331 -6.66 6.99 6.42
CA ILE A 331 -6.75 6.17 7.64
C ILE A 331 -7.92 5.19 7.54
N GLY A 332 -8.95 5.54 6.78
CA GLY A 332 -10.04 4.62 6.46
C GLY A 332 -9.53 3.36 5.80
N VAL A 333 -10.03 2.18 6.23
CA VAL A 333 -9.59 0.88 5.68
C VAL A 333 -9.85 0.81 4.17
N ALA A 334 -11.00 1.30 3.74
CA ALA A 334 -11.36 1.35 2.33
C ALA A 334 -10.92 2.70 1.72
N SER A 335 -10.08 2.63 0.70
CA SER A 335 -9.58 3.82 -0.01
C SER A 335 -10.71 4.58 -0.73
N THR A 336 -10.68 5.90 -0.64
CA THR A 336 -11.62 6.82 -1.32
C THR A 336 -10.87 7.94 -2.04
N LYS A 337 -10.31 8.88 -1.32
CA LYS A 337 -9.51 9.98 -1.88
C LYS A 337 -8.23 9.48 -2.57
N GLY A 338 -7.65 8.36 -2.08
CA GLY A 338 -6.52 7.70 -2.71
C GLY A 338 -6.84 7.24 -4.14
N PHE A 339 -8.00 6.60 -4.37
CA PHE A 339 -8.46 6.22 -5.70
C PHE A 339 -8.51 7.41 -6.65
N LEU A 340 -9.20 8.48 -6.25
CA LEU A 340 -9.43 9.63 -7.11
C LEU A 340 -8.13 10.36 -7.46
N THR A 341 -7.22 10.53 -6.48
CA THR A 341 -5.91 11.16 -6.72
C THR A 341 -4.99 10.31 -7.60
N GLN A 342 -5.06 8.98 -7.51
CA GLN A 342 -4.36 8.06 -8.42
C GLN A 342 -4.89 8.18 -9.85
N VAL A 343 -6.21 8.25 -10.02
CA VAL A 343 -6.85 8.47 -11.32
C VAL A 343 -6.39 9.80 -11.95
N VAL A 344 -6.36 10.88 -11.18
CA VAL A 344 -5.87 12.19 -11.63
C VAL A 344 -4.38 12.13 -12.00
N ALA A 345 -3.54 11.51 -11.17
CA ALA A 345 -2.12 11.34 -11.45
C ALA A 345 -1.86 10.54 -12.73
N CYS A 346 -2.64 9.48 -12.98
CA CYS A 346 -2.59 8.71 -14.21
C CYS A 346 -2.99 9.54 -15.44
N TYR A 347 -3.99 10.40 -15.29
CA TYR A 347 -4.42 11.28 -16.38
C TYR A 347 -3.34 12.31 -16.74
N LEU A 348 -2.71 12.93 -15.73
CA LEU A 348 -1.57 13.83 -15.91
C LEU A 348 -0.40 13.13 -16.62
N LEU A 349 -0.12 11.88 -16.26
CA LEU A 349 0.89 11.08 -16.94
C LEU A 349 0.55 10.86 -18.41
N GLY A 350 -0.71 10.54 -18.72
CA GLY A 350 -1.18 10.39 -20.10
C GLY A 350 -1.05 11.67 -20.91
N LEU A 351 -1.40 12.82 -20.35
CA LEU A 351 -1.23 14.13 -20.98
C LEU A 351 0.25 14.44 -21.22
N TYR A 352 1.11 14.18 -20.25
CA TYR A 352 2.54 14.41 -20.36
C TYR A 352 3.18 13.52 -21.44
N LEU A 353 2.85 12.25 -21.48
CA LEU A 353 3.27 11.32 -22.53
C LEU A 353 2.83 11.82 -23.92
N ALA A 354 1.57 12.25 -24.06
CA ALA A 354 1.05 12.81 -25.31
C ALA A 354 1.78 14.09 -25.74
N GLN A 355 2.10 14.95 -24.77
CA GLN A 355 2.88 16.17 -24.99
C GLN A 355 4.31 15.87 -25.48
N VAL A 356 5.06 15.02 -24.78
CA VAL A 356 6.45 14.65 -25.14
C VAL A 356 6.52 14.01 -26.53
N ARG A 357 5.49 13.28 -26.92
CA ARG A 357 5.40 12.61 -28.23
C ARG A 357 4.83 13.50 -29.34
N GLY A 358 4.45 14.73 -29.05
CA GLY A 358 3.83 15.63 -30.01
C GLY A 358 2.45 15.19 -30.51
N MET A 359 1.74 14.37 -29.72
CA MET A 359 0.37 13.89 -30.01
C MET A 359 -0.70 14.89 -29.59
N LYS A 360 -0.37 15.78 -28.68
CA LYS A 360 -1.22 16.87 -28.19
C LYS A 360 -0.45 18.19 -28.16
N TYR A 361 -1.08 19.25 -28.61
CA TYR A 361 -0.50 20.58 -28.68
C TYR A 361 -1.12 21.54 -27.65
N GLY A 362 -0.46 22.67 -27.42
CA GLY A 362 -0.80 23.59 -26.34
C GLY A 362 -2.27 23.98 -26.24
N ASP A 363 -2.95 24.19 -27.37
CA ASP A 363 -4.38 24.58 -27.36
C ASP A 363 -5.31 23.44 -26.89
N GLU A 364 -5.03 22.19 -27.29
CA GLU A 364 -5.78 21.03 -26.85
C GLU A 364 -5.53 20.73 -25.36
N ILE A 365 -4.27 20.83 -24.95
CA ILE A 365 -3.87 20.65 -23.55
C ILE A 365 -4.53 21.71 -22.68
N ARG A 366 -4.53 22.99 -23.10
CA ARG A 366 -5.16 24.08 -22.37
C ARG A 366 -6.65 23.84 -22.10
N GLY A 367 -7.39 23.32 -23.10
CA GLY A 367 -8.79 22.96 -22.94
C GLY A 367 -9.00 21.90 -21.85
N VAL A 368 -8.18 20.84 -21.88
CA VAL A 368 -8.23 19.76 -20.88
C VAL A 368 -7.83 20.28 -19.49
N MET A 369 -6.83 21.14 -19.39
CA MET A 369 -6.39 21.70 -18.10
C MET A 369 -7.47 22.58 -17.47
N SER A 370 -8.17 23.37 -18.28
CA SER A 370 -9.31 24.15 -17.81
C SER A 370 -10.43 23.27 -17.23
N GLU A 371 -10.66 22.08 -17.80
CA GLU A 371 -11.61 21.12 -17.26
C GLU A 371 -11.07 20.47 -15.96
N LEU A 372 -9.78 20.16 -15.89
CA LEU A 372 -9.17 19.62 -14.68
C LEU A 372 -9.23 20.59 -13.50
N ASP A 373 -9.00 21.88 -13.74
CA ASP A 373 -9.10 22.93 -12.72
C ASP A 373 -10.52 23.07 -12.14
N GLN A 374 -11.53 22.68 -12.90
CA GLN A 374 -12.93 22.69 -12.45
C GLN A 374 -13.31 21.42 -11.66
N MET A 375 -12.51 20.35 -11.73
CA MET A 375 -12.86 19.06 -11.09
C MET A 375 -13.09 19.15 -9.59
N PRO A 376 -12.30 19.88 -8.78
CA PRO A 376 -12.60 20.06 -7.37
C PRO A 376 -14.00 20.64 -7.11
N GLY A 377 -14.42 21.64 -7.88
CA GLY A 377 -15.78 22.21 -7.79
C GLY A 377 -16.88 21.21 -8.17
N LYS A 378 -16.69 20.46 -9.26
CA LYS A 378 -17.65 19.44 -9.69
C LYS A 378 -17.79 18.29 -8.66
N ILE A 379 -16.69 17.91 -8.01
CA ILE A 379 -16.73 16.92 -6.93
C ILE A 379 -17.50 17.48 -5.72
N GLN A 380 -17.28 18.76 -5.38
CA GLN A 380 -18.00 19.40 -4.29
C GLN A 380 -19.52 19.46 -4.57
N GLU A 381 -19.93 19.79 -5.79
CA GLU A 381 -21.34 19.77 -6.21
C GLU A 381 -22.00 18.39 -5.99
N VAL A 382 -21.29 17.30 -6.33
CA VAL A 382 -21.76 15.92 -6.08
C VAL A 382 -21.90 15.64 -4.58
N LEU A 383 -20.96 16.12 -3.76
CA LEU A 383 -21.02 15.94 -2.31
C LEU A 383 -22.14 16.76 -1.66
N ASP A 384 -22.44 17.93 -2.18
CA ASP A 384 -23.52 18.80 -1.69
C ASP A 384 -24.91 18.20 -2.01
N GLU A 385 -25.02 17.39 -3.05
CA GLU A 385 -26.26 16.73 -3.49
C GLU A 385 -26.32 15.24 -3.11
N ILE A 386 -25.71 14.83 -2.00
CA ILE A 386 -25.56 13.41 -1.64
C ILE A 386 -26.83 12.77 -1.05
N GLU A 387 -27.83 13.54 -0.62
CA GLU A 387 -29.02 13.02 0.08
C GLU A 387 -29.80 11.95 -0.71
N PRO A 388 -30.00 12.04 -2.05
CA PRO A 388 -30.61 10.95 -2.82
C PRO A 388 -29.85 9.62 -2.73
N VAL A 389 -28.52 9.67 -2.59
CA VAL A 389 -27.69 8.48 -2.42
C VAL A 389 -27.90 7.86 -1.03
N TYR A 390 -28.02 8.69 0.02
CA TYR A 390 -28.35 8.22 1.36
C TYR A 390 -29.72 7.54 1.41
N GLU A 391 -30.74 8.12 0.77
CA GLU A 391 -32.07 7.52 0.70
C GLU A 391 -32.05 6.16 0.00
N LEU A 392 -31.38 6.06 -1.17
CA LEU A 392 -31.18 4.79 -1.86
C LEU A 392 -30.44 3.77 -0.99
N ALA A 393 -29.35 4.15 -0.34
CA ALA A 393 -28.58 3.26 0.53
C ALA A 393 -29.41 2.73 1.71
N ARG A 394 -30.30 3.55 2.29
CA ARG A 394 -31.22 3.14 3.38
C ARG A 394 -32.21 2.07 2.91
N VAL A 395 -32.68 2.15 1.68
CA VAL A 395 -33.57 1.14 1.08
C VAL A 395 -32.77 -0.15 0.86
N MET A 396 -31.65 -0.07 0.15
CA MET A 396 -30.83 -1.23 -0.19
C MET A 396 -30.34 -1.99 1.05
N ALA A 397 -29.94 -1.30 2.10
CA ALA A 397 -29.44 -1.90 3.35
C ALA A 397 -30.52 -2.74 4.10
N LYS A 398 -31.79 -2.60 3.76
CA LYS A 398 -32.89 -3.32 4.42
C LYS A 398 -33.42 -4.48 3.59
N GLU A 399 -33.33 -4.42 2.30
CA GLU A 399 -34.10 -5.26 1.38
C GLU A 399 -33.20 -6.12 0.48
N GLU A 400 -31.90 -5.76 0.31
CA GLU A 400 -31.05 -6.40 -0.67
C GLU A 400 -29.95 -7.26 -0.05
N GLU A 401 -29.82 -8.49 -0.56
CA GLU A 401 -28.74 -9.41 -0.20
C GLU A 401 -27.51 -9.25 -1.12
N ALA A 402 -27.72 -8.75 -2.33
CA ALA A 402 -26.68 -8.55 -3.33
C ALA A 402 -26.90 -7.27 -4.16
N VAL A 403 -25.81 -6.65 -4.60
CA VAL A 403 -25.84 -5.43 -5.42
C VAL A 403 -24.94 -5.60 -6.64
N PHE A 404 -25.50 -5.28 -7.82
CA PHE A 404 -24.73 -5.26 -9.06
C PHE A 404 -24.44 -3.85 -9.52
N PHE A 405 -23.16 -3.60 -9.77
CA PHE A 405 -22.67 -2.35 -10.34
C PHE A 405 -22.40 -2.53 -11.83
N LEU A 406 -23.05 -1.74 -12.65
CA LEU A 406 -22.89 -1.84 -14.11
C LEU A 406 -22.18 -0.62 -14.65
N GLY A 407 -21.14 -0.85 -15.45
CA GLY A 407 -20.39 0.23 -16.08
C GLY A 407 -20.01 -0.09 -17.53
N ARG A 408 -19.78 0.98 -18.31
CA ARG A 408 -19.28 0.89 -19.68
C ARG A 408 -18.09 1.81 -19.85
N HIS A 409 -17.10 1.38 -20.67
CA HIS A 409 -15.87 2.14 -20.89
C HIS A 409 -15.17 2.45 -19.55
N VAL A 410 -14.79 3.68 -19.26
CA VAL A 410 -14.22 4.09 -17.96
C VAL A 410 -15.16 3.85 -16.76
N GLY A 411 -16.46 3.76 -17.01
CA GLY A 411 -17.45 3.42 -15.98
C GLY A 411 -17.37 1.96 -15.51
N TYR A 412 -16.78 1.04 -16.29
CA TYR A 412 -16.64 -0.34 -15.86
C TYR A 412 -15.66 -0.49 -14.68
N PRO A 413 -14.40 0.01 -14.73
CA PRO A 413 -13.55 0.00 -13.54
C PRO A 413 -14.12 0.78 -12.35
N VAL A 414 -14.91 1.84 -12.57
CA VAL A 414 -15.61 2.55 -11.49
C VAL A 414 -16.70 1.66 -10.86
N ALA A 415 -17.41 0.87 -11.66
CA ALA A 415 -18.37 -0.11 -11.15
C ALA A 415 -17.69 -1.20 -10.32
N LEU A 416 -16.51 -1.68 -10.74
CA LEU A 416 -15.71 -2.62 -9.95
C LEU A 416 -15.26 -2.02 -8.63
N GLU A 417 -14.85 -0.75 -8.62
CA GLU A 417 -14.46 -0.04 -7.41
C GLU A 417 -15.64 0.15 -6.45
N GLY A 418 -16.81 0.52 -6.96
CA GLY A 418 -18.03 0.62 -6.16
C GLY A 418 -18.42 -0.72 -5.51
N ALA A 419 -18.35 -1.80 -6.27
CA ALA A 419 -18.59 -3.15 -5.75
C ALA A 419 -17.56 -3.55 -4.68
N LEU A 420 -16.27 -3.21 -4.86
CA LEU A 420 -15.22 -3.42 -3.87
C LEU A 420 -15.53 -2.66 -2.57
N LYS A 421 -15.87 -1.38 -2.64
CA LYS A 421 -16.21 -0.56 -1.46
C LYS A 421 -17.39 -1.13 -0.68
N LEU A 422 -18.42 -1.58 -1.36
CA LEU A 422 -19.58 -2.16 -0.69
C LEU A 422 -19.23 -3.47 0.03
N LYS A 423 -18.41 -4.33 -0.58
CA LYS A 423 -17.88 -5.55 0.07
C LYS A 423 -17.06 -5.24 1.31
N GLU A 424 -16.15 -4.27 1.23
CA GLU A 424 -15.23 -3.93 2.31
C GLU A 424 -15.94 -3.32 3.52
N ILE A 425 -16.97 -2.52 3.31
CA ILE A 425 -17.56 -1.66 4.35
C ILE A 425 -18.90 -2.19 4.83
N ALA A 426 -19.78 -2.61 3.93
CA ALA A 426 -21.13 -3.10 4.27
C ALA A 426 -21.20 -4.62 4.43
N TYR A 427 -20.15 -5.34 4.04
CA TYR A 427 -20.10 -6.83 4.01
C TYR A 427 -21.23 -7.44 3.16
N MET A 428 -21.75 -6.66 2.20
CA MET A 428 -22.75 -7.12 1.25
C MET A 428 -22.09 -7.77 0.04
N HIS A 429 -22.72 -8.80 -0.51
CA HIS A 429 -22.29 -9.34 -1.79
C HIS A 429 -22.48 -8.30 -2.88
N ALA A 430 -21.41 -7.92 -3.54
CA ALA A 430 -21.44 -6.91 -4.59
C ALA A 430 -20.50 -7.29 -5.74
N GLU A 431 -21.00 -7.17 -6.98
CA GLU A 431 -20.24 -7.47 -8.18
C GLU A 431 -20.31 -6.33 -9.20
N GLY A 432 -19.18 -6.09 -9.87
CA GLY A 432 -19.12 -5.12 -10.96
C GLY A 432 -19.06 -5.82 -12.31
N PHE A 433 -19.91 -5.38 -13.26
CA PHE A 433 -19.94 -5.96 -14.61
C PHE A 433 -19.77 -4.90 -15.68
N ALA A 434 -19.13 -5.26 -16.79
CA ALA A 434 -19.27 -4.54 -18.03
C ALA A 434 -20.74 -4.62 -18.47
N ALA A 435 -21.41 -3.47 -18.65
CA ALA A 435 -22.86 -3.43 -18.90
C ALA A 435 -23.30 -4.29 -20.10
N GLY A 436 -22.45 -4.45 -21.11
CA GLY A 436 -22.71 -5.32 -22.24
C GLY A 436 -22.73 -6.82 -21.92
N GLU A 437 -22.02 -7.21 -20.83
CA GLU A 437 -21.90 -8.61 -20.39
C GLU A 437 -23.10 -9.06 -19.52
N LEU A 438 -23.95 -8.13 -19.07
CA LEU A 438 -25.11 -8.46 -18.23
C LEU A 438 -25.99 -9.56 -18.87
N LYS A 439 -26.18 -9.50 -20.19
CA LYS A 439 -26.97 -10.48 -20.95
C LYS A 439 -26.29 -11.84 -21.12
N HIS A 440 -25.02 -11.98 -20.78
CA HIS A 440 -24.24 -13.21 -20.93
C HIS A 440 -24.12 -14.00 -19.62
N GLY A 441 -25.17 -14.01 -18.81
CA GLY A 441 -25.28 -14.78 -17.56
C GLY A 441 -25.77 -13.98 -16.37
N PRO A 442 -25.14 -12.84 -16.00
CA PRO A 442 -25.48 -12.12 -14.77
C PRO A 442 -26.97 -11.76 -14.61
N ILE A 443 -27.67 -11.47 -15.72
CA ILE A 443 -29.12 -11.18 -15.68
C ILE A 443 -29.96 -12.32 -15.11
N ALA A 444 -29.44 -13.54 -15.09
CA ALA A 444 -30.16 -14.70 -14.58
C ALA A 444 -30.28 -14.75 -13.04
N VAL A 445 -29.53 -13.89 -12.35
CA VAL A 445 -29.49 -13.82 -10.87
C VAL A 445 -30.00 -12.49 -10.32
N ILE A 446 -30.72 -11.72 -11.17
CA ILE A 446 -31.43 -10.48 -10.81
C ILE A 446 -32.89 -10.79 -10.50
#